data_a9be8a4a415f21cae37de1190776724d
#
_entry.id   a9be8a4a415f21cae37de1190776724d
#
_cell.length_a   1.000
_cell.length_b   1.000
_cell.length_c   1.000
_cell.angle_alpha   90.00
_cell.angle_beta   90.00
_cell.angle_gamma   90.00
#
_symmetry.space_group_name_H-M   'P 1'
#
loop_
_entity.id
_entity.type
_entity.pdbx_description
1 polymer ?
#
loop_
_entity_poly.entity_id
_entity_poly.type
_entity_poly.pdbx_seq_one_letter_code
_entity_poly.pdbx_strand_id
1 'polypeptide(L)'
;MLTVLLAMAGPLPPILPDIGAERPPWVFEADDEALLESAQFGAFRALTSVTAYGGMVRDATNSPVISMAGVGFQLAALALAPEHGWLTEAEAETQALNILQEILNTPNIAKHGLYYHWIDAITGAPRPDWDGVSTVDSALFYAGAIVAGSRFGGLVDDAVVDLLLAADWSKFVLTDEVSGFPSGYLSLAWEPDNEAQPIGAGTLMPFAWVDAMDEERLTVFLAQTQPDTAKSTDPNLWWSLRRPMGNTPAGERVVYSPYSGAYFRTFYAQLFMDTPRMGPDNPSERGFPARTTTDFWENSRRHAQMHRDRAINNPNGLPTLGETGWPLTASLSPSGYAVPGVFPITQPIPGAQRPEDEPNPGGTSPDDGDGTVAVYGAAGALMFDQRAMEVLRYARNLNAPLVWNEPSVGGFGYRDAWNEGDGGWSASQHLSIDDGALLVAIENARTGRVWSLFHDHPFVQLAMDHIGLTRSSCAWGGCPEDVDRNCVIEFSDLLAVLSDWGFNPGSPADVNQDNAVEFSDLLAVLSAIGPCQAGELPE
;
A
#
# COMPACT_ATOMS: atom_id res chain seq x y z
N MET A 1 17.24 -49.22 11.92
CA MET A 1 17.56 -48.45 10.72
C MET A 1 16.26 -47.83 10.25
N LEU A 2 15.93 -46.66 10.80
CA LEU A 2 14.68 -45.93 10.51
C LEU A 2 15.04 -44.90 9.46
N THR A 3 14.68 -45.16 8.21
CA THR A 3 14.85 -44.23 7.12
C THR A 3 13.77 -43.17 7.24
N VAL A 4 14.12 -42.01 7.74
CA VAL A 4 13.25 -40.83 7.70
C VAL A 4 13.21 -40.39 6.23
N LEU A 5 12.09 -40.65 5.55
CA LEU A 5 11.78 -39.98 4.28
C LEU A 5 11.53 -38.51 4.63
N LEU A 6 12.54 -37.65 4.37
CA LEU A 6 12.27 -36.24 4.14
C LEU A 6 11.45 -36.16 2.85
N ALA A 7 10.14 -36.00 3.01
CA ALA A 7 9.31 -35.50 1.93
C ALA A 7 9.86 -34.11 1.58
N MET A 8 10.48 -33.96 0.42
CA MET A 8 10.77 -32.64 -0.14
C MET A 8 9.41 -31.97 -0.31
N ALA A 9 9.13 -30.97 0.53
CA ALA A 9 7.99 -30.11 0.32
C ALA A 9 8.16 -29.49 -1.08
N GLY A 10 7.18 -29.72 -1.94
CA GLY A 10 7.12 -29.04 -3.24
C GLY A 10 7.07 -27.54 -3.03
N PRO A 11 7.33 -26.75 -4.07
CA PRO A 11 7.21 -25.29 -3.99
C PRO A 11 5.81 -24.93 -3.50
N LEU A 12 5.73 -23.89 -2.66
CA LEU A 12 4.44 -23.35 -2.20
C LEU A 12 3.66 -22.85 -3.43
N PRO A 13 2.35 -23.12 -3.49
CA PRO A 13 1.55 -22.71 -4.63
C PRO A 13 1.57 -21.19 -4.78
N PRO A 14 1.92 -20.68 -5.98
CA PRO A 14 2.05 -19.25 -6.23
C PRO A 14 0.68 -18.53 -6.21
N ILE A 15 0.71 -17.22 -5.98
CA ILE A 15 -0.39 -16.31 -6.25
C ILE A 15 -0.05 -15.60 -7.56
N LEU A 16 -0.60 -16.11 -8.64
CA LEU A 16 -0.38 -15.59 -9.98
C LEU A 16 -1.54 -14.69 -10.42
N PRO A 17 -1.33 -13.82 -11.43
CA PRO A 17 -2.39 -13.04 -12.04
C PRO A 17 -3.55 -13.93 -12.49
N ASP A 18 -4.77 -13.45 -12.32
CA ASP A 18 -5.96 -14.05 -12.95
C ASP A 18 -5.98 -13.66 -14.43
N ILE A 19 -5.98 -14.62 -15.32
CA ILE A 19 -6.01 -14.38 -16.77
C ILE A 19 -7.35 -13.71 -17.13
N GLY A 20 -7.26 -12.52 -17.72
CA GLY A 20 -8.41 -11.72 -18.10
C GLY A 20 -8.94 -10.80 -17.00
N ALA A 21 -8.33 -10.76 -15.83
CA ALA A 21 -8.60 -9.73 -14.84
C ALA A 21 -8.03 -8.40 -15.34
N GLU A 22 -8.90 -7.47 -15.68
CA GLU A 22 -8.49 -6.11 -16.01
C GLU A 22 -7.84 -5.44 -14.80
N ARG A 23 -6.86 -4.57 -15.06
CA ARG A 23 -6.12 -3.80 -14.06
C ARG A 23 -6.27 -2.30 -14.32
N PRO A 24 -6.17 -1.47 -13.26
CA PRO A 24 -6.25 -0.03 -13.42
C PRO A 24 -5.10 0.52 -14.31
N PRO A 25 -5.26 1.69 -14.91
CA PRO A 25 -6.39 2.62 -14.74
C PRO A 25 -7.71 2.15 -15.36
N TRP A 26 -8.80 2.51 -14.68
CA TRP A 26 -10.15 2.17 -15.13
C TRP A 26 -10.77 3.29 -15.96
N VAL A 27 -11.66 2.93 -16.86
CA VAL A 27 -12.56 3.88 -17.53
C VAL A 27 -13.87 3.93 -16.74
N PHE A 28 -14.22 5.09 -16.20
CA PHE A 28 -15.45 5.30 -15.45
C PHE A 28 -16.52 6.00 -16.28
N GLU A 29 -17.79 5.75 -15.97
CA GLU A 29 -18.90 6.51 -16.52
C GLU A 29 -18.85 7.97 -16.02
N ALA A 30 -19.42 8.90 -16.79
CA ALA A 30 -19.30 10.34 -16.51
C ALA A 30 -19.76 10.76 -15.11
N ASP A 31 -20.83 10.14 -14.58
CA ASP A 31 -21.35 10.46 -13.25
C ASP A 31 -20.40 9.94 -12.15
N ASP A 32 -19.75 8.80 -12.36
CA ASP A 32 -18.75 8.24 -11.46
C ASP A 32 -17.49 9.08 -11.47
N GLU A 33 -17.03 9.45 -12.66
CA GLU A 33 -15.88 10.32 -12.85
C GLU A 33 -16.06 11.65 -12.10
N ALA A 34 -17.25 12.26 -12.22
CA ALA A 34 -17.59 13.49 -11.50
C ALA A 34 -17.63 13.28 -9.97
N LEU A 35 -18.10 12.12 -9.50
CA LEU A 35 -18.10 11.80 -8.08
C LEU A 35 -16.68 11.61 -7.56
N LEU A 36 -15.85 10.87 -8.27
CA LEU A 36 -14.44 10.61 -7.90
C LEU A 36 -13.64 11.91 -7.86
N GLU A 37 -13.78 12.77 -8.88
CA GLU A 37 -13.16 14.11 -8.91
C GLU A 37 -13.60 14.97 -7.71
N SER A 38 -14.89 14.97 -7.38
CA SER A 38 -15.39 15.72 -6.23
C SER A 38 -14.89 15.14 -4.90
N ALA A 39 -14.75 13.83 -4.79
CA ALA A 39 -14.21 13.16 -3.61
C ALA A 39 -12.74 13.51 -3.40
N GLN A 40 -11.93 13.45 -4.46
CA GLN A 40 -10.52 13.86 -4.42
C GLN A 40 -10.36 15.33 -4.06
N PHE A 41 -11.18 16.22 -4.64
CA PHE A 41 -11.16 17.64 -4.29
C PHE A 41 -11.51 17.86 -2.82
N GLY A 42 -12.46 17.11 -2.27
CA GLY A 42 -12.82 17.16 -0.85
C GLY A 42 -11.64 16.78 0.05
N ALA A 43 -10.99 15.64 -0.23
CA ALA A 43 -9.80 15.17 0.49
C ALA A 43 -8.61 16.12 0.35
N PHE A 44 -8.35 16.64 -0.86
CA PHE A 44 -7.35 17.69 -1.09
C PHE A 44 -7.59 18.91 -0.18
N ARG A 45 -8.83 19.37 -0.09
CA ARG A 45 -9.19 20.48 0.79
C ARG A 45 -8.98 20.17 2.26
N ALA A 46 -9.28 18.96 2.73
CA ALA A 46 -8.99 18.55 4.09
C ALA A 46 -7.48 18.60 4.36
N LEU A 47 -6.69 18.00 3.49
CA LEU A 47 -5.22 17.96 3.61
C LEU A 47 -4.55 19.34 3.55
N THR A 48 -5.12 20.32 2.85
CA THR A 48 -4.51 21.64 2.65
C THR A 48 -5.12 22.75 3.50
N SER A 49 -6.30 22.53 4.10
CA SER A 49 -6.98 23.53 4.94
C SER A 49 -6.86 23.24 6.44
N VAL A 50 -6.72 21.96 6.83
CA VAL A 50 -6.59 21.55 8.24
C VAL A 50 -5.10 21.54 8.63
N THR A 51 -4.43 22.67 8.42
CA THR A 51 -2.99 22.80 8.63
C THR A 51 -2.63 23.41 9.99
N ALA A 52 -1.37 23.27 10.38
CA ALA A 52 -0.81 23.70 11.64
C ALA A 52 0.61 24.25 11.47
N TYR A 53 1.53 23.94 12.39
CA TYR A 53 2.92 24.36 12.35
C TYR A 53 3.55 24.14 10.96
N GLY A 54 4.21 25.16 10.42
CA GLY A 54 4.90 25.09 9.12
C GLY A 54 4.01 24.78 7.90
N GLY A 55 2.69 24.91 8.01
CA GLY A 55 1.76 24.57 6.92
C GLY A 55 1.48 23.07 6.79
N MET A 56 2.02 22.25 7.67
CA MET A 56 1.80 20.80 7.70
C MET A 56 0.38 20.45 8.16
N VAL A 57 -0.21 19.43 7.57
CA VAL A 57 -1.55 18.96 7.93
C VAL A 57 -1.57 18.35 9.33
N ARG A 58 -2.63 18.62 10.09
CA ARG A 58 -2.90 17.93 11.35
C ARG A 58 -3.25 16.47 11.10
N ASP A 59 -2.97 15.63 12.08
CA ASP A 59 -3.42 14.24 12.08
C ASP A 59 -4.94 14.12 11.83
N ALA A 60 -5.73 14.87 12.58
CA ALA A 60 -7.17 14.97 12.42
C ALA A 60 -7.64 16.43 12.53
N THR A 61 -8.88 16.71 12.14
CA THR A 61 -9.46 18.07 12.10
C THR A 61 -9.20 18.89 13.37
N ASN A 62 -9.23 18.27 14.54
CA ASN A 62 -9.03 18.93 15.83
C ASN A 62 -7.84 18.34 16.61
N SER A 63 -6.96 17.61 15.96
CA SER A 63 -5.83 16.97 16.60
C SER A 63 -4.81 18.01 17.11
N PRO A 64 -4.23 17.82 18.31
CA PRO A 64 -3.13 18.65 18.81
C PRO A 64 -1.78 18.30 18.16
N VAL A 65 -1.73 17.28 17.29
CA VAL A 65 -0.52 16.80 16.63
C VAL A 65 -0.66 16.81 15.11
N ILE A 66 0.49 16.78 14.45
CA ILE A 66 0.70 16.55 13.03
C ILE A 66 1.20 15.11 12.90
N SER A 67 0.65 14.34 11.96
CA SER A 67 1.16 13.03 11.57
C SER A 67 2.12 13.16 10.40
N MET A 68 3.31 12.58 10.50
CA MET A 68 4.27 12.63 9.38
C MET A 68 3.79 11.85 8.16
N ALA A 69 3.06 10.76 8.35
CA ALA A 69 2.37 10.07 7.24
C ALA A 69 1.36 10.99 6.53
N GLY A 70 0.55 11.71 7.31
CA GLY A 70 -0.40 12.71 6.77
C GLY A 70 0.29 13.80 5.95
N VAL A 71 1.48 14.27 6.38
CA VAL A 71 2.28 15.25 5.62
C VAL A 71 2.77 14.65 4.29
N GLY A 72 3.14 13.37 4.26
CA GLY A 72 3.45 12.68 3.02
C GLY A 72 2.27 12.71 2.03
N PHE A 73 1.08 12.38 2.50
CA PHE A 73 -0.12 12.46 1.67
C PHE A 73 -0.47 13.89 1.26
N GLN A 74 -0.24 14.90 2.11
CA GLN A 74 -0.40 16.31 1.75
C GLN A 74 0.53 16.70 0.60
N LEU A 75 1.79 16.27 0.61
CA LEU A 75 2.74 16.53 -0.47
C LEU A 75 2.31 15.85 -1.79
N ALA A 76 1.83 14.61 -1.73
CA ALA A 76 1.27 13.93 -2.89
C ALA A 76 0.03 14.64 -3.44
N ALA A 77 -0.86 15.12 -2.57
CA ALA A 77 -2.04 15.89 -2.97
C ALA A 77 -1.68 17.24 -3.62
N LEU A 78 -0.66 17.93 -3.11
CA LEU A 78 -0.13 19.16 -3.74
C LEU A 78 0.45 18.87 -5.12
N ALA A 79 1.12 17.73 -5.30
CA ALA A 79 1.68 17.33 -6.60
C ALA A 79 0.59 17.15 -7.67
N LEU A 80 -0.59 16.67 -7.30
CA LEU A 80 -1.73 16.45 -8.21
C LEU A 80 -2.55 17.73 -8.46
N ALA A 81 -2.54 18.68 -7.53
CA ALA A 81 -3.43 19.84 -7.55
C ALA A 81 -3.41 20.67 -8.83
N PRO A 82 -2.26 20.90 -9.52
CA PRO A 82 -2.25 21.63 -10.78
C PRO A 82 -2.94 20.91 -11.94
N GLU A 83 -2.82 19.59 -12.00
CA GLU A 83 -3.42 18.78 -13.08
C GLU A 83 -4.94 18.78 -12.99
N HIS A 84 -5.49 18.81 -11.76
CA HIS A 84 -6.92 18.94 -11.49
C HIS A 84 -7.43 20.40 -11.48
N GLY A 85 -6.54 21.39 -11.62
CA GLY A 85 -6.91 22.80 -11.56
C GLY A 85 -7.35 23.30 -10.17
N TRP A 86 -7.00 22.59 -9.09
CA TRP A 86 -7.30 22.99 -7.71
C TRP A 86 -6.38 24.12 -7.23
N LEU A 87 -5.15 24.14 -7.70
CA LEU A 87 -4.16 25.21 -7.51
C LEU A 87 -3.43 25.47 -8.83
N THR A 88 -2.85 26.65 -8.94
CA THR A 88 -1.86 26.89 -10.00
C THR A 88 -0.57 26.14 -9.68
N GLU A 89 0.23 25.85 -10.71
CA GLU A 89 1.55 25.21 -10.57
C GLU A 89 2.41 25.93 -9.50
N ALA A 90 2.53 27.25 -9.60
CA ALA A 90 3.35 28.04 -8.69
C ALA A 90 2.85 28.05 -7.24
N GLU A 91 1.53 27.98 -7.02
CA GLU A 91 0.95 27.88 -5.67
C GLU A 91 1.24 26.52 -5.04
N ALA A 92 1.05 25.46 -5.80
CA ALA A 92 1.28 24.08 -5.32
C ALA A 92 2.77 23.83 -5.03
N GLU A 93 3.66 24.21 -5.96
CA GLU A 93 5.12 24.14 -5.79
C GLU A 93 5.59 24.94 -4.57
N THR A 94 5.10 26.17 -4.39
CA THR A 94 5.45 27.02 -3.23
C THR A 94 5.03 26.37 -1.92
N GLN A 95 3.83 25.80 -1.84
CA GLN A 95 3.36 25.13 -0.62
C GLN A 95 4.19 23.88 -0.33
N ALA A 96 4.46 23.05 -1.32
CA ALA A 96 5.29 21.86 -1.16
C ALA A 96 6.71 22.21 -0.70
N LEU A 97 7.34 23.19 -1.33
CA LEU A 97 8.69 23.66 -0.95
C LEU A 97 8.72 24.21 0.47
N ASN A 98 7.74 25.01 0.87
CA ASN A 98 7.67 25.56 2.23
C ASN A 98 7.57 24.46 3.29
N ILE A 99 6.73 23.43 3.07
CA ILE A 99 6.60 22.29 3.97
C ILE A 99 7.93 21.54 4.09
N LEU A 100 8.58 21.22 2.97
CA LEU A 100 9.85 20.49 2.96
C LEU A 100 10.97 21.28 3.66
N GLN A 101 11.05 22.59 3.39
CA GLN A 101 12.01 23.48 4.07
C GLN A 101 11.74 23.59 5.56
N GLU A 102 10.49 23.66 5.99
CA GLU A 102 10.15 23.67 7.41
C GLU A 102 10.59 22.38 8.09
N ILE A 103 10.36 21.22 7.46
CA ILE A 103 10.82 19.93 7.99
C ILE A 103 12.34 19.87 8.11
N LEU A 104 13.07 20.33 7.09
CA LEU A 104 14.53 20.40 7.11
C LEU A 104 15.07 21.31 8.23
N ASN A 105 14.33 22.37 8.58
CA ASN A 105 14.76 23.36 9.57
C ASN A 105 14.22 23.10 10.99
N THR A 106 13.20 22.23 11.14
CA THR A 106 12.62 21.94 12.45
C THR A 106 13.55 21.00 13.26
N PRO A 107 14.06 21.45 14.42
CA PRO A 107 15.04 20.66 15.17
C PRO A 107 14.40 19.48 15.88
N ASN A 108 15.16 18.41 16.03
CA ASN A 108 14.85 17.26 16.87
C ASN A 108 13.65 16.40 16.46
N ILE A 109 13.04 16.63 15.31
CA ILE A 109 11.91 15.83 14.83
C ILE A 109 12.33 14.53 14.13
N ALA A 110 13.63 14.34 13.92
CA ALA A 110 14.16 13.16 13.26
C ALA A 110 15.33 12.55 14.03
N LYS A 111 15.43 11.23 14.01
CA LYS A 111 16.58 10.44 14.46
C LYS A 111 17.14 9.67 13.29
N HIS A 112 18.41 9.88 12.98
CA HIS A 112 19.05 9.24 11.81
C HIS A 112 18.28 9.45 10.49
N GLY A 113 17.63 10.61 10.36
CA GLY A 113 16.83 10.95 9.18
C GLY A 113 15.44 10.35 9.12
N LEU A 114 15.02 9.48 10.04
CA LEU A 114 13.64 9.04 10.18
C LEU A 114 12.92 9.89 11.23
N TYR A 115 11.62 10.06 11.07
CA TYR A 115 10.83 11.07 11.77
C TYR A 115 10.02 10.48 12.91
N TYR A 116 9.80 11.32 13.94
CA TYR A 116 8.78 11.03 14.93
C TYR A 116 7.42 10.88 14.23
N HIS A 117 6.64 9.88 14.64
CA HIS A 117 5.27 9.71 14.17
C HIS A 117 4.47 11.00 14.36
N TRP A 118 4.60 11.59 15.57
CA TRP A 118 3.86 12.78 15.98
C TRP A 118 4.77 13.96 16.30
N ILE A 119 4.37 15.13 15.79
CA ILE A 119 4.92 16.42 16.22
C ILE A 119 3.79 17.34 16.70
N ASP A 120 4.09 18.20 17.65
CA ASP A 120 3.12 19.12 18.21
C ASP A 120 2.63 20.14 17.16
N ALA A 121 1.32 20.27 17.01
CA ALA A 121 0.70 21.07 15.96
C ALA A 121 0.93 22.59 16.10
N ILE A 122 1.36 23.08 17.27
CA ILE A 122 1.58 24.50 17.54
C ILE A 122 3.06 24.84 17.47
N THR A 123 3.91 24.00 18.07
CA THR A 123 5.33 24.30 18.26
C THR A 123 6.26 23.58 17.31
N GLY A 124 5.78 22.56 16.59
CA GLY A 124 6.60 21.66 15.77
C GLY A 124 7.52 20.73 16.57
N ALA A 125 7.44 20.72 17.90
CA ALA A 125 8.26 19.86 18.72
C ALA A 125 7.87 18.38 18.59
N PRO A 126 8.82 17.42 18.67
CA PRO A 126 8.47 16.00 18.66
C PRO A 126 7.62 15.62 19.88
N ARG A 127 6.80 14.59 19.73
CA ARG A 127 5.93 14.05 20.78
C ARG A 127 6.36 12.64 21.17
N PRO A 128 7.49 12.50 21.87
CA PRO A 128 8.02 11.20 22.31
C PRO A 128 7.15 10.49 23.35
N ASP A 129 6.26 11.24 24.00
CA ASP A 129 5.27 10.78 24.99
C ASP A 129 4.10 10.00 24.36
N TRP A 130 3.94 10.07 23.03
CA TRP A 130 2.86 9.39 22.32
C TRP A 130 3.35 8.19 21.53
N ASP A 131 4.47 8.39 20.83
CA ASP A 131 5.10 7.38 19.99
C ASP A 131 6.54 7.79 19.71
N GLY A 132 7.33 6.85 19.21
CA GLY A 132 8.71 7.09 18.87
C GLY A 132 8.93 7.61 17.44
N VAL A 133 10.16 7.48 17.00
CA VAL A 133 10.53 7.68 15.58
C VAL A 133 10.07 6.46 14.81
N SER A 134 9.05 6.64 14.00
CA SER A 134 8.36 5.56 13.29
C SER A 134 8.98 5.29 11.91
N THR A 135 9.22 4.04 11.60
CA THR A 135 9.75 3.65 10.28
C THR A 135 8.68 3.70 9.20
N VAL A 136 7.44 3.30 9.49
CA VAL A 136 6.35 3.29 8.50
C VAL A 136 5.83 4.70 8.21
N ASP A 137 5.68 5.55 9.22
CA ASP A 137 5.24 6.93 9.00
C ASP A 137 6.30 7.74 8.25
N SER A 138 7.59 7.47 8.52
CA SER A 138 8.68 8.01 7.73
C SER A 138 8.65 7.51 6.28
N ALA A 139 8.31 6.24 6.05
CA ALA A 139 8.17 5.69 4.70
C ALA A 139 7.03 6.37 3.93
N LEU A 140 5.85 6.53 4.53
CA LEU A 140 4.72 7.23 3.92
C LEU A 140 5.04 8.71 3.64
N PHE A 141 5.75 9.38 4.57
CA PHE A 141 6.24 10.73 4.35
C PHE A 141 7.18 10.81 3.14
N TYR A 142 8.20 9.93 3.09
CA TYR A 142 9.14 9.90 1.96
C TYR A 142 8.47 9.57 0.64
N ALA A 143 7.50 8.66 0.62
CA ALA A 143 6.77 8.31 -0.60
C ALA A 143 6.03 9.53 -1.18
N GLY A 144 5.32 10.28 -0.34
CA GLY A 144 4.65 11.51 -0.77
C GLY A 144 5.62 12.63 -1.17
N ALA A 145 6.74 12.78 -0.46
CA ALA A 145 7.80 13.72 -0.81
C ALA A 145 8.42 13.40 -2.18
N ILE A 146 8.70 12.12 -2.46
CA ILE A 146 9.18 11.65 -3.77
C ILE A 146 8.22 12.03 -4.89
N VAL A 147 6.91 11.83 -4.69
CA VAL A 147 5.88 12.21 -5.67
C VAL A 147 5.93 13.71 -5.95
N ALA A 148 6.08 14.55 -4.91
CA ALA A 148 6.21 16.01 -5.07
C ALA A 148 7.53 16.38 -5.76
N GLY A 149 8.66 15.76 -5.41
CA GLY A 149 9.96 15.95 -6.04
C GLY A 149 9.91 15.66 -7.54
N SER A 150 9.38 14.50 -7.92
CA SER A 150 9.21 14.11 -9.33
C SER A 150 8.30 15.06 -10.10
N ARG A 151 7.25 15.58 -9.44
CA ARG A 151 6.27 16.46 -10.09
C ARG A 151 6.81 17.87 -10.37
N PHE A 152 7.47 18.48 -9.39
CA PHE A 152 7.88 19.87 -9.48
C PHE A 152 9.36 20.03 -9.90
N GLY A 153 10.21 19.07 -9.58
CA GLY A 153 11.65 19.17 -9.84
C GLY A 153 12.33 20.32 -9.08
N GLY A 154 13.49 20.78 -9.57
CA GLY A 154 14.17 21.97 -9.06
C GLY A 154 14.36 22.01 -7.55
N LEU A 155 14.01 23.11 -6.89
CA LEU A 155 14.20 23.29 -5.44
C LEU A 155 13.36 22.32 -4.59
N VAL A 156 12.22 21.86 -5.09
CA VAL A 156 11.40 20.86 -4.39
C VAL A 156 12.13 19.53 -4.39
N ASP A 157 12.62 19.09 -5.55
CA ASP A 157 13.37 17.84 -5.66
C ASP A 157 14.71 17.92 -4.91
N ASP A 158 15.43 19.02 -4.97
CA ASP A 158 16.66 19.25 -4.18
C ASP A 158 16.39 19.03 -2.68
N ALA A 159 15.28 19.56 -2.15
CA ALA A 159 14.90 19.38 -0.76
C ALA A 159 14.54 17.91 -0.44
N VAL A 160 13.85 17.23 -1.35
CA VAL A 160 13.52 15.80 -1.21
C VAL A 160 14.78 14.95 -1.23
N VAL A 161 15.73 15.23 -2.11
CA VAL A 161 17.02 14.53 -2.15
C VAL A 161 17.82 14.73 -0.88
N ASP A 162 17.87 15.95 -0.32
CA ASP A 162 18.53 16.21 0.97
C ASP A 162 17.91 15.38 2.11
N LEU A 163 16.59 15.29 2.16
CA LEU A 163 15.86 14.49 3.14
C LEU A 163 16.15 12.98 2.98
N LEU A 164 16.10 12.47 1.75
CA LEU A 164 16.40 11.07 1.45
C LEU A 164 17.83 10.71 1.83
N LEU A 165 18.82 11.53 1.47
CA LEU A 165 20.25 11.29 1.79
C LEU A 165 20.54 11.34 3.29
N ALA A 166 19.72 12.04 4.08
CA ALA A 166 19.85 12.07 5.54
C ALA A 166 19.38 10.77 6.22
N ALA A 167 18.52 10.00 5.58
CA ALA A 167 17.96 8.78 6.16
C ALA A 167 19.02 7.66 6.27
N ASP A 168 19.21 7.13 7.48
CA ASP A 168 20.06 5.98 7.78
C ASP A 168 19.20 4.82 8.31
N TRP A 169 18.61 4.08 7.40
CA TRP A 169 17.74 2.95 7.70
C TRP A 169 18.46 1.81 8.42
N SER A 170 19.79 1.70 8.23
CA SER A 170 20.59 0.67 8.89
C SER A 170 20.52 0.76 10.42
N LYS A 171 20.24 1.95 10.97
CA LYS A 171 20.12 2.20 12.41
C LYS A 171 18.82 1.69 13.02
N PHE A 172 17.86 1.30 12.17
CA PHE A 172 16.56 0.76 12.57
C PHE A 172 16.45 -0.75 12.40
N VAL A 173 17.55 -1.41 12.01
CA VAL A 173 17.60 -2.87 11.87
C VAL A 173 17.90 -3.51 13.21
N LEU A 174 17.10 -4.50 13.63
CA LEU A 174 17.36 -5.30 14.82
C LEU A 174 18.66 -6.10 14.65
N THR A 175 19.61 -5.94 15.57
CA THR A 175 20.89 -6.65 15.53
C THR A 175 20.83 -8.03 16.18
N ASP A 176 19.89 -8.23 17.08
CA ASP A 176 19.68 -9.45 17.82
C ASP A 176 18.21 -9.89 17.72
N GLU A 177 17.94 -11.17 17.99
CA GLU A 177 16.57 -11.66 18.16
C GLU A 177 15.96 -11.03 19.42
N VAL A 178 14.81 -10.37 19.25
CA VAL A 178 14.12 -9.70 20.36
C VAL A 178 12.64 -10.07 20.31
N SER A 179 12.08 -10.50 21.44
CA SER A 179 10.65 -10.82 21.60
C SER A 179 10.11 -11.80 20.54
N GLY A 180 10.97 -12.68 20.02
CA GLY A 180 10.63 -13.64 18.97
C GLY A 180 10.73 -13.09 17.54
N PHE A 181 11.13 -11.82 17.37
CA PHE A 181 11.45 -11.26 16.05
C PHE A 181 12.93 -11.50 15.72
N PRO A 182 13.24 -12.01 14.52
CA PRO A 182 14.61 -12.30 14.14
C PRO A 182 15.43 -11.03 13.91
N SER A 183 16.75 -11.15 14.08
CA SER A 183 17.69 -10.08 13.66
C SER A 183 17.66 -9.87 12.15
N GLY A 184 18.05 -8.68 11.70
CA GLY A 184 18.11 -8.32 10.28
C GLY A 184 16.85 -7.66 9.74
N TYR A 185 15.76 -7.61 10.50
CA TYR A 185 14.51 -6.95 10.12
C TYR A 185 14.42 -5.53 10.69
N LEU A 186 13.69 -4.65 10.01
CA LEU A 186 13.43 -3.29 10.46
C LEU A 186 12.52 -3.30 11.69
N SER A 187 12.92 -2.63 12.75
CA SER A 187 12.06 -2.32 13.89
C SER A 187 10.91 -1.39 13.47
N LEU A 188 9.79 -1.48 14.18
CA LEU A 188 8.65 -0.57 13.96
C LEU A 188 9.03 0.87 14.27
N ALA A 189 9.81 1.09 15.35
CA ALA A 189 10.18 2.43 15.79
C ALA A 189 11.45 2.42 16.66
N TRP A 190 11.94 3.62 16.92
CA TRP A 190 12.95 3.92 17.93
C TRP A 190 12.37 4.86 18.98
N GLU A 191 12.63 4.59 20.26
CA GLU A 191 12.16 5.38 21.38
C GLU A 191 13.34 5.98 22.16
N PRO A 192 13.26 7.26 22.60
CA PRO A 192 14.29 7.85 23.43
C PRO A 192 14.22 7.31 24.87
N ASP A 193 15.38 7.10 25.51
CA ASP A 193 15.46 6.73 26.94
C ASP A 193 14.96 7.87 27.85
N ASN A 194 14.91 9.10 27.32
CA ASN A 194 14.50 10.30 28.05
C ASN A 194 13.76 11.26 27.08
N GLU A 195 12.47 11.45 27.30
CA GLU A 195 11.63 12.35 26.52
C GLU A 195 12.12 13.80 26.43
N ALA A 196 12.84 14.28 27.48
CA ALA A 196 13.47 15.60 27.45
C ALA A 196 14.70 15.68 26.52
N GLN A 197 15.16 14.57 26.00
CA GLN A 197 16.23 14.43 25.01
C GLN A 197 15.78 13.61 23.81
N PRO A 198 14.83 14.11 23.01
CA PRO A 198 14.10 13.34 22.01
C PRO A 198 14.99 12.71 20.93
N ILE A 199 16.20 13.21 20.71
CA ILE A 199 17.19 12.61 19.79
C ILE A 199 18.44 12.10 20.51
N GLY A 200 18.37 11.95 21.86
CA GLY A 200 19.46 11.46 22.68
C GLY A 200 19.74 9.97 22.53
N ALA A 201 20.09 9.32 23.65
CA ALA A 201 20.14 7.87 23.73
C ALA A 201 18.73 7.28 23.66
N GLY A 202 18.61 6.07 23.15
CA GLY A 202 17.34 5.37 23.02
C GLY A 202 17.51 3.99 22.42
N THR A 203 16.41 3.26 22.30
CA THR A 203 16.40 1.86 21.89
C THR A 203 15.40 1.62 20.78
N LEU A 204 15.65 0.61 19.95
CA LEU A 204 14.66 0.12 18.98
C LEU A 204 13.54 -0.61 19.72
N MET A 205 12.31 -0.42 19.26
CA MET A 205 11.19 -1.23 19.73
C MET A 205 11.47 -2.72 19.46
N PRO A 206 11.06 -3.62 20.39
CA PRO A 206 11.30 -5.06 20.24
C PRO A 206 10.29 -5.73 19.32
N PHE A 207 9.88 -5.05 18.26
CA PHE A 207 8.95 -5.51 17.22
C PHE A 207 9.50 -5.14 15.85
N ALA A 208 9.24 -5.96 14.83
CA ALA A 208 9.80 -5.74 13.50
C ALA A 208 8.77 -6.02 12.40
N TRP A 209 8.98 -5.37 11.26
CA TRP A 209 8.28 -5.63 10.01
C TRP A 209 8.79 -6.93 9.41
N VAL A 210 8.04 -8.01 9.55
CA VAL A 210 8.49 -9.36 9.16
C VAL A 210 7.63 -10.00 8.07
N ASP A 211 6.43 -9.49 7.82
CA ASP A 211 5.49 -10.04 6.85
C ASP A 211 5.49 -9.22 5.55
N ALA A 212 5.17 -9.85 4.42
CA ALA A 212 5.13 -9.19 3.12
C ALA A 212 3.75 -8.55 2.83
N MET A 213 3.02 -8.16 3.88
CA MET A 213 1.78 -7.42 3.70
C MET A 213 2.00 -5.93 3.91
N ASP A 214 1.75 -5.26 2.91
CA ASP A 214 1.60 -3.90 2.50
C ASP A 214 2.52 -2.83 3.11
N GLU A 215 2.21 -2.24 4.26
CA GLU A 215 3.03 -1.17 4.85
C GLU A 215 4.49 -1.59 5.01
N GLU A 216 4.72 -2.86 5.40
CA GLU A 216 6.05 -3.44 5.53
C GLU A 216 6.81 -3.39 4.21
N ARG A 217 6.13 -3.67 3.09
CA ARG A 217 6.77 -3.66 1.77
C ARG A 217 7.22 -2.27 1.37
N LEU A 218 6.39 -1.24 1.60
CA LEU A 218 6.79 0.14 1.31
C LEU A 218 7.97 0.56 2.17
N THR A 219 7.94 0.22 3.48
CA THR A 219 9.02 0.55 4.42
C THR A 219 10.34 -0.11 4.02
N VAL A 220 10.32 -1.41 3.71
CA VAL A 220 11.50 -2.16 3.26
C VAL A 220 11.99 -1.66 1.88
N PHE A 221 11.07 -1.32 0.99
CA PHE A 221 11.40 -0.76 -0.33
C PHE A 221 12.14 0.58 -0.20
N LEU A 222 11.60 1.51 0.59
CA LEU A 222 12.20 2.84 0.76
C LEU A 222 13.52 2.80 1.52
N ALA A 223 13.75 1.78 2.34
CA ALA A 223 15.06 1.55 2.94
C ALA A 223 16.17 1.23 1.91
N GLN A 224 15.80 0.94 0.66
CA GLN A 224 16.75 0.69 -0.45
C GLN A 224 16.98 1.92 -1.34
N THR A 225 16.36 3.07 -1.05
CA THR A 225 16.57 4.30 -1.82
C THR A 225 17.95 4.94 -1.59
N GLN A 226 18.75 4.44 -0.65
CA GLN A 226 20.04 5.01 -0.29
C GLN A 226 21.14 4.64 -1.30
N PRO A 227 21.83 5.64 -1.90
CA PRO A 227 23.02 5.37 -2.72
C PRO A 227 24.22 4.92 -1.87
N ASP A 228 24.30 5.32 -0.59
CA ASP A 228 25.23 4.78 0.38
C ASP A 228 24.65 3.50 0.99
N THR A 229 25.10 2.36 0.48
CA THR A 229 24.62 1.04 0.93
C THR A 229 24.86 0.77 2.42
N ALA A 230 25.78 1.51 3.06
CA ALA A 230 25.97 1.41 4.52
C ALA A 230 24.80 2.01 5.32
N LYS A 231 23.96 2.83 4.69
CA LYS A 231 22.74 3.40 5.28
C LYS A 231 21.47 2.65 4.90
N SER A 232 21.55 1.71 3.96
CA SER A 232 20.45 0.83 3.54
C SER A 232 20.28 -0.37 4.47
N THR A 233 19.19 -1.09 4.29
CA THR A 233 19.05 -2.47 4.77
C THR A 233 19.69 -3.45 3.77
N ASP A 234 19.75 -4.73 4.14
CA ASP A 234 20.09 -5.79 3.17
C ASP A 234 18.99 -5.85 2.09
N PRO A 235 19.32 -5.77 0.77
CA PRO A 235 18.34 -5.91 -0.30
C PRO A 235 17.55 -7.23 -0.25
N ASN A 236 18.15 -8.28 0.33
CA ASN A 236 17.50 -9.57 0.52
C ASN A 236 16.38 -9.51 1.57
N LEU A 237 16.27 -8.44 2.37
CA LEU A 237 15.20 -8.28 3.34
C LEU A 237 13.82 -8.36 2.66
N TRP A 238 13.65 -7.74 1.48
CA TRP A 238 12.43 -7.85 0.67
C TRP A 238 12.05 -9.32 0.41
N TRP A 239 13.01 -10.12 -0.03
CA TRP A 239 12.78 -11.51 -0.42
C TRP A 239 12.59 -12.44 0.79
N SER A 240 13.13 -12.06 1.95
CA SER A 240 13.03 -12.81 3.20
C SER A 240 11.72 -12.57 3.96
N LEU A 241 10.95 -11.51 3.65
CA LEU A 241 9.67 -11.22 4.30
C LEU A 241 8.78 -12.47 4.29
N ARG A 242 8.17 -12.76 5.43
CA ARG A 242 7.27 -13.91 5.57
C ARG A 242 6.02 -13.69 4.73
N ARG A 243 5.48 -14.78 4.21
CA ARG A 243 4.24 -14.79 3.40
C ARG A 243 3.27 -15.81 3.98
N PRO A 244 2.69 -15.55 5.16
CA PRO A 244 1.67 -16.43 5.73
C PRO A 244 0.52 -16.58 4.76
N MET A 245 0.08 -17.81 4.52
CA MET A 245 -0.93 -18.11 3.51
C MET A 245 -2.23 -18.61 4.14
N GLY A 246 -3.34 -18.22 3.55
CA GLY A 246 -4.67 -18.70 3.86
C GLY A 246 -5.49 -18.88 2.60
N ASN A 247 -6.74 -19.31 2.74
CA ASN A 247 -7.69 -19.41 1.64
C ASN A 247 -8.85 -18.44 1.88
N THR A 248 -9.30 -17.78 0.83
CA THR A 248 -10.59 -17.08 0.86
C THR A 248 -11.74 -18.11 1.03
N PRO A 249 -12.94 -17.68 1.40
CA PRO A 249 -14.10 -18.56 1.41
C PRO A 249 -14.39 -19.23 0.05
N ALA A 250 -13.99 -18.57 -1.05
CA ALA A 250 -14.08 -19.12 -2.42
C ALA A 250 -12.99 -20.16 -2.73
N GLY A 251 -12.02 -20.35 -1.83
CA GLY A 251 -10.93 -21.32 -1.98
C GLY A 251 -9.68 -20.76 -2.65
N GLU A 252 -9.66 -19.47 -2.99
CA GLU A 252 -8.48 -18.80 -3.56
C GLU A 252 -7.43 -18.59 -2.49
N ARG A 253 -6.17 -18.69 -2.86
CA ARG A 253 -5.06 -18.46 -1.93
C ARG A 253 -4.74 -16.98 -1.82
N VAL A 254 -4.39 -16.58 -0.58
CA VAL A 254 -3.93 -15.22 -0.26
C VAL A 254 -2.75 -15.27 0.70
N VAL A 255 -1.80 -14.36 0.51
CA VAL A 255 -0.85 -13.96 1.55
C VAL A 255 -1.56 -12.94 2.44
N TYR A 256 -1.43 -13.07 3.74
CA TYR A 256 -2.10 -12.18 4.68
C TYR A 256 -1.18 -11.80 5.86
N SER A 257 -1.55 -10.76 6.60
CA SER A 257 -0.89 -10.45 7.88
C SER A 257 -1.59 -11.21 9.01
N PRO A 258 -0.86 -11.97 9.83
CA PRO A 258 -1.46 -12.64 10.98
C PRO A 258 -1.81 -11.70 12.15
N TYR A 259 -1.35 -10.43 12.08
CA TYR A 259 -1.55 -9.45 13.15
C TYR A 259 -2.81 -8.61 12.98
N SER A 260 -3.30 -8.44 11.74
CA SER A 260 -4.49 -7.66 11.46
C SER A 260 -5.12 -8.07 10.14
N GLY A 261 -6.44 -8.27 10.14
CA GLY A 261 -7.25 -8.49 8.94
C GLY A 261 -7.80 -7.22 8.34
N ALA A 262 -7.40 -6.03 8.82
CA ALA A 262 -7.88 -4.76 8.32
C ALA A 262 -7.41 -4.51 6.89
N TYR A 263 -8.32 -4.01 6.04
CA TYR A 263 -8.10 -3.94 4.60
C TYR A 263 -6.97 -2.99 4.20
N PHE A 264 -6.69 -1.91 4.96
CA PHE A 264 -5.59 -0.99 4.66
C PHE A 264 -4.25 -1.72 4.48
N ARG A 265 -4.04 -2.79 5.23
CA ARG A 265 -2.85 -3.63 5.14
C ARG A 265 -2.68 -4.37 3.80
N THR A 266 -3.60 -4.25 2.89
CA THR A 266 -3.51 -4.85 1.56
C THR A 266 -3.20 -3.85 0.46
N PHE A 267 -3.28 -2.53 0.75
CA PHE A 267 -3.15 -1.54 -0.32
C PHE A 267 -2.26 -0.33 -0.03
N TYR A 268 -1.83 -0.09 1.22
CA TYR A 268 -1.06 1.12 1.55
C TYR A 268 0.26 1.23 0.77
N ALA A 269 1.04 0.14 0.63
CA ALA A 269 2.22 0.16 -0.24
C ALA A 269 1.84 0.41 -1.70
N GLN A 270 0.70 -0.10 -2.12
CA GLN A 270 0.21 0.00 -3.49
C GLN A 270 -0.37 1.38 -3.84
N LEU A 271 -0.50 2.27 -2.86
CA LEU A 271 -0.73 3.69 -3.13
C LEU A 271 0.43 4.34 -3.90
N PHE A 272 1.64 3.82 -3.71
CA PHE A 272 2.86 4.35 -4.34
C PHE A 272 3.52 3.34 -5.28
N MET A 273 3.51 2.06 -4.95
CA MET A 273 4.11 1.00 -5.76
C MET A 273 3.14 0.50 -6.84
N ASP A 274 3.54 0.61 -8.10
CA ASP A 274 2.75 0.20 -9.28
C ASP A 274 2.71 -1.33 -9.44
N THR A 275 2.08 -2.00 -8.50
CA THR A 275 1.97 -3.46 -8.54
C THR A 275 1.18 -4.00 -9.74
N PRO A 276 0.21 -3.28 -10.33
CA PRO A 276 -0.37 -3.66 -11.62
C PRO A 276 0.65 -3.92 -12.72
N ARG A 277 1.80 -3.22 -12.69
CA ARG A 277 2.87 -3.34 -13.70
C ARG A 277 4.11 -4.07 -13.20
N MET A 278 4.26 -4.29 -11.90
CA MET A 278 5.39 -5.04 -11.35
C MET A 278 5.21 -6.55 -11.55
N GLY A 279 3.97 -7.04 -11.57
CA GLY A 279 3.65 -8.45 -11.68
C GLY A 279 4.11 -9.29 -10.48
N PRO A 280 4.11 -10.62 -10.59
CA PRO A 280 4.52 -11.49 -9.52
C PRO A 280 6.02 -11.35 -9.26
N ASP A 281 6.39 -11.21 -7.99
CA ASP A 281 7.77 -11.34 -7.56
C ASP A 281 8.10 -12.83 -7.28
N ASN A 282 9.34 -13.24 -7.52
CA ASN A 282 9.75 -14.63 -7.35
C ASN A 282 10.91 -14.78 -6.34
N PRO A 283 10.60 -14.94 -5.04
CA PRO A 283 11.63 -15.13 -4.02
C PRO A 283 12.50 -16.37 -4.23
N SER A 284 11.98 -17.41 -4.88
CA SER A 284 12.74 -18.64 -5.14
C SER A 284 13.97 -18.37 -6.01
N GLU A 285 13.85 -17.50 -7.02
CA GLU A 285 14.98 -17.09 -7.87
C GLU A 285 16.04 -16.28 -7.12
N ARG A 286 15.68 -15.73 -5.98
CA ARG A 286 16.55 -14.93 -5.10
C ARG A 286 17.10 -15.72 -3.90
N GLY A 287 16.94 -17.04 -3.90
CA GLY A 287 17.45 -17.91 -2.84
C GLY A 287 16.49 -18.11 -1.65
N PHE A 288 15.23 -17.74 -1.78
CA PHE A 288 14.18 -17.89 -0.76
C PHE A 288 13.06 -18.85 -1.22
N PRO A 289 13.35 -20.13 -1.51
CA PRO A 289 12.38 -21.07 -2.09
C PRO A 289 11.22 -21.42 -1.14
N ALA A 290 11.32 -21.03 0.12
CA ALA A 290 10.26 -21.22 1.12
C ALA A 290 9.26 -20.04 1.14
N ARG A 291 9.47 -19.01 0.34
CA ARG A 291 8.54 -17.88 0.18
C ARG A 291 7.77 -18.09 -1.12
N THR A 292 6.45 -17.91 -1.08
CA THR A 292 5.62 -18.07 -2.27
C THR A 292 5.83 -16.93 -3.26
N THR A 293 5.86 -17.23 -4.54
CA THR A 293 5.73 -16.26 -5.63
C THR A 293 4.39 -15.55 -5.49
N THR A 294 4.37 -14.23 -5.52
CA THR A 294 3.15 -13.46 -5.22
C THR A 294 3.00 -12.30 -6.18
N ASP A 295 1.90 -12.28 -6.93
CA ASP A 295 1.36 -11.08 -7.53
C ASP A 295 0.59 -10.30 -6.46
N PHE A 296 1.14 -9.18 -6.01
CA PHE A 296 0.55 -8.43 -4.90
C PHE A 296 -0.70 -7.66 -5.29
N TRP A 297 -0.85 -7.27 -6.56
CA TRP A 297 -2.10 -6.70 -7.03
C TRP A 297 -3.23 -7.74 -6.97
N GLU A 298 -2.98 -8.91 -7.51
CA GLU A 298 -3.94 -10.03 -7.48
C GLU A 298 -4.25 -10.45 -6.05
N ASN A 299 -3.24 -10.50 -5.18
CA ASN A 299 -3.45 -10.79 -3.77
C ASN A 299 -4.44 -9.80 -3.12
N SER A 300 -4.28 -8.50 -3.39
CA SER A 300 -5.15 -7.46 -2.84
C SER A 300 -6.55 -7.49 -3.45
N ARG A 301 -6.67 -7.85 -4.73
CA ARG A 301 -7.97 -8.10 -5.39
C ARG A 301 -8.73 -9.23 -4.68
N ARG A 302 -8.07 -10.33 -4.36
CA ARG A 302 -8.66 -11.44 -3.60
C ARG A 302 -9.05 -11.05 -2.18
N HIS A 303 -8.28 -10.20 -1.54
CA HIS A 303 -8.65 -9.62 -0.24
C HIS A 303 -9.87 -8.71 -0.35
N ALA A 304 -9.98 -7.86 -1.37
CA ALA A 304 -11.17 -7.04 -1.62
C ALA A 304 -12.42 -7.92 -1.76
N GLN A 305 -12.33 -8.98 -2.57
CA GLN A 305 -13.41 -9.94 -2.74
C GLN A 305 -13.77 -10.62 -1.40
N MET A 306 -12.77 -11.03 -0.61
CA MET A 306 -13.00 -11.66 0.69
C MET A 306 -13.73 -10.73 1.67
N HIS A 307 -13.36 -9.45 1.72
CA HIS A 307 -14.04 -8.45 2.54
C HIS A 307 -15.48 -8.23 2.08
N ARG A 308 -15.70 -8.14 0.76
CA ARG A 308 -17.03 -8.02 0.18
C ARG A 308 -17.91 -9.23 0.52
N ASP A 309 -17.40 -10.44 0.32
CA ASP A 309 -18.12 -11.68 0.63
C ASP A 309 -18.48 -11.78 2.11
N ARG A 310 -17.57 -11.35 3.00
CA ARG A 310 -17.84 -11.28 4.44
C ARG A 310 -18.96 -10.30 4.76
N ALA A 311 -18.94 -9.11 4.15
CA ALA A 311 -19.96 -8.10 4.37
C ALA A 311 -21.34 -8.54 3.85
N ILE A 312 -21.40 -9.18 2.67
CA ILE A 312 -22.65 -9.71 2.10
C ILE A 312 -23.20 -10.86 2.97
N ASN A 313 -22.34 -11.77 3.39
CA ASN A 313 -22.75 -12.88 4.26
C ASN A 313 -23.23 -12.37 5.63
N ASN A 314 -22.63 -11.29 6.14
CA ASN A 314 -23.03 -10.54 7.33
C ASN A 314 -23.55 -11.45 8.48
N PRO A 315 -22.74 -12.36 9.00
CA PRO A 315 -23.20 -13.40 9.94
C PRO A 315 -23.67 -12.82 11.29
N ASN A 316 -23.24 -11.56 11.59
CA ASN A 316 -23.59 -10.85 12.81
C ASN A 316 -24.80 -9.92 12.62
N GLY A 317 -25.35 -9.80 11.41
CA GLY A 317 -26.51 -8.97 11.09
C GLY A 317 -26.29 -7.48 11.35
N LEU A 318 -25.07 -6.98 11.11
CA LEU A 318 -24.71 -5.57 11.32
C LEU A 318 -25.31 -4.69 10.23
N PRO A 319 -26.06 -3.63 10.55
CA PRO A 319 -26.87 -2.91 9.58
C PRO A 319 -26.11 -2.30 8.39
N THR A 320 -24.85 -1.88 8.60
CA THR A 320 -24.03 -1.24 7.56
C THR A 320 -23.46 -2.26 6.58
N LEU A 321 -23.21 -3.50 7.03
CA LEU A 321 -22.52 -4.49 6.20
C LEU A 321 -23.45 -5.10 5.15
N GLY A 322 -22.96 -5.18 3.92
CA GLY A 322 -23.71 -5.68 2.77
C GLY A 322 -22.98 -5.41 1.47
N GLU A 323 -23.70 -5.42 0.35
CA GLU A 323 -23.15 -5.14 -0.98
C GLU A 323 -22.54 -3.74 -1.09
N THR A 324 -23.01 -2.78 -0.31
CA THR A 324 -22.58 -1.38 -0.30
C THR A 324 -21.89 -0.96 1.00
N GLY A 325 -21.55 -1.90 1.88
CA GLY A 325 -20.92 -1.65 3.17
C GLY A 325 -19.68 -2.53 3.37
N TRP A 326 -18.58 -2.22 2.68
CA TRP A 326 -17.27 -2.89 2.75
C TRP A 326 -16.17 -1.97 2.18
N PRO A 327 -14.88 -2.26 2.39
CA PRO A 327 -14.27 -3.25 3.28
C PRO A 327 -14.23 -2.80 4.75
N LEU A 328 -13.91 -3.73 5.65
CA LEU A 328 -13.60 -3.44 7.04
C LEU A 328 -12.12 -3.05 7.17
N THR A 329 -11.87 -1.91 7.79
CA THR A 329 -10.52 -1.40 7.98
C THR A 329 -10.44 -0.46 9.18
N ALA A 330 -9.22 -0.04 9.55
CA ALA A 330 -8.99 0.92 10.62
C ALA A 330 -9.74 2.23 10.37
N SER A 331 -10.43 2.78 11.36
CA SER A 331 -11.14 4.05 11.25
C SER A 331 -11.66 4.55 12.60
N LEU A 332 -12.22 5.76 12.60
CA LEU A 332 -13.09 6.18 13.69
C LEU A 332 -14.37 5.31 13.72
N SER A 333 -14.87 5.06 14.92
CA SER A 333 -16.14 4.37 15.17
C SER A 333 -16.93 5.10 16.26
N PRO A 334 -18.21 4.75 16.50
CA PRO A 334 -18.98 5.30 17.62
C PRO A 334 -18.28 5.20 18.99
N SER A 335 -17.42 4.20 19.17
CA SER A 335 -16.71 3.94 20.43
C SER A 335 -15.26 4.44 20.45
N GLY A 336 -14.79 5.08 19.39
CA GLY A 336 -13.41 5.57 19.21
C GLY A 336 -12.73 4.94 18.00
N TYR A 337 -11.40 4.99 17.95
CA TYR A 337 -10.64 4.36 16.85
C TYR A 337 -10.69 2.84 16.97
N ALA A 338 -11.00 2.15 15.89
CA ALA A 338 -11.11 0.71 15.81
C ALA A 338 -10.39 0.15 14.58
N VAL A 339 -9.99 -1.11 14.64
CA VAL A 339 -9.24 -1.78 13.56
C VAL A 339 -9.93 -3.13 13.23
N PRO A 340 -11.19 -3.11 12.75
CA PRO A 340 -11.87 -4.32 12.33
C PRO A 340 -11.23 -4.89 11.07
N GLY A 341 -11.44 -6.21 10.83
CA GLY A 341 -10.86 -6.84 9.67
C GLY A 341 -11.34 -8.27 9.40
N VAL A 342 -11.01 -8.76 8.21
CA VAL A 342 -11.37 -10.10 7.74
C VAL A 342 -10.11 -10.92 7.53
N PHE A 343 -10.07 -12.11 8.12
CA PHE A 343 -8.98 -13.06 7.94
C PHE A 343 -9.38 -14.18 6.98
N PRO A 344 -8.44 -14.70 6.19
CA PRO A 344 -8.66 -15.90 5.40
C PRO A 344 -8.84 -17.13 6.29
N ILE A 345 -9.39 -18.17 5.72
CA ILE A 345 -9.46 -19.47 6.39
C ILE A 345 -8.04 -20.04 6.39
N THR A 346 -7.45 -20.11 7.58
CA THR A 346 -6.13 -20.71 7.75
C THR A 346 -6.26 -22.22 7.82
N GLN A 347 -5.69 -22.91 6.85
CA GLN A 347 -5.47 -24.35 6.94
C GLN A 347 -3.97 -24.62 6.94
N PRO A 348 -3.49 -25.63 7.65
CA PRO A 348 -2.12 -26.08 7.50
C PRO A 348 -1.87 -26.37 6.01
N ILE A 349 -0.96 -25.63 5.41
CA ILE A 349 -0.56 -25.89 4.02
C ILE A 349 0.29 -27.15 4.06
N PRO A 350 -0.09 -28.24 3.38
CA PRO A 350 0.73 -29.44 3.33
C PRO A 350 2.12 -29.08 2.78
N GLY A 351 3.14 -29.23 3.62
CA GLY A 351 4.52 -28.88 3.27
C GLY A 351 5.03 -27.56 3.86
N ALA A 352 4.19 -26.68 4.35
CA ALA A 352 4.62 -25.56 5.17
C ALA A 352 5.05 -26.11 6.54
N GLN A 353 6.35 -26.28 6.73
CA GLN A 353 6.89 -26.88 7.97
C GLN A 353 7.70 -25.87 8.77
N ARG A 354 7.39 -24.58 8.66
CA ARG A 354 8.12 -23.55 9.39
C ARG A 354 7.20 -22.85 10.37
N PRO A 355 7.64 -22.67 11.64
CA PRO A 355 6.89 -21.86 12.61
C PRO A 355 6.58 -20.44 12.08
N GLU A 356 7.45 -19.91 11.22
CA GLU A 356 7.30 -18.60 10.59
C GLU A 356 6.22 -18.54 9.48
N ASP A 357 5.80 -19.69 8.96
CA ASP A 357 4.73 -19.81 7.96
C ASP A 357 3.39 -20.22 8.62
N GLU A 358 3.42 -20.53 9.93
CA GLU A 358 2.21 -20.85 10.67
C GLU A 358 1.48 -19.57 11.09
N PRO A 359 0.14 -19.55 10.96
CA PRO A 359 -0.64 -18.43 11.44
C PRO A 359 -0.43 -18.26 12.95
N ASN A 360 -0.25 -17.01 13.41
CA ASN A 360 -0.29 -16.72 14.83
C ASN A 360 -1.67 -17.16 15.38
N PRO A 361 -1.72 -18.14 16.31
CA PRO A 361 -2.99 -18.68 16.78
C PRO A 361 -3.90 -17.67 17.50
N GLY A 362 -3.43 -16.44 17.70
CA GLY A 362 -4.19 -15.38 18.36
C GLY A 362 -4.97 -14.43 17.44
N GLY A 363 -4.80 -14.48 16.09
CA GLY A 363 -5.27 -13.43 15.20
C GLY A 363 -6.06 -13.87 13.96
N THR A 364 -6.68 -15.04 13.94
CA THR A 364 -7.31 -15.58 12.71
C THR A 364 -8.84 -15.61 12.72
N SER A 365 -9.48 -14.96 13.68
CA SER A 365 -10.94 -14.82 13.67
C SER A 365 -11.33 -13.47 13.10
N PRO A 366 -12.26 -13.41 12.12
CA PRO A 366 -12.79 -12.15 11.65
C PRO A 366 -13.31 -11.30 12.81
N ASP A 367 -12.93 -10.04 12.81
CA ASP A 367 -13.45 -9.02 13.72
C ASP A 367 -14.26 -8.02 12.89
N ASP A 368 -15.57 -8.17 12.89
CA ASP A 368 -16.45 -7.25 12.19
C ASP A 368 -16.63 -5.92 12.95
N GLY A 369 -16.02 -5.80 14.13
CA GLY A 369 -16.21 -4.65 15.01
C GLY A 369 -17.70 -4.42 15.33
N ASP A 370 -18.11 -3.18 15.29
CA ASP A 370 -19.51 -2.76 15.37
C ASP A 370 -20.19 -2.60 13.99
N GLY A 371 -19.51 -3.00 12.91
CA GLY A 371 -19.96 -2.84 11.54
C GLY A 371 -19.70 -1.46 10.93
N THR A 372 -18.87 -0.64 11.56
CA THR A 372 -18.44 0.64 10.98
C THR A 372 -17.61 0.41 9.73
N VAL A 373 -17.90 1.16 8.66
CA VAL A 373 -17.21 1.10 7.37
C VAL A 373 -16.51 2.43 7.10
N ALA A 374 -15.24 2.37 6.74
CA ALA A 374 -14.44 3.53 6.37
C ALA A 374 -14.46 3.76 4.85
N VAL A 375 -14.69 5.01 4.43
CA VAL A 375 -14.82 5.34 3.01
C VAL A 375 -13.48 5.21 2.28
N TYR A 376 -12.36 5.56 2.92
CA TYR A 376 -11.05 5.41 2.31
C TYR A 376 -10.70 3.94 1.99
N GLY A 377 -11.22 3.01 2.78
CA GLY A 377 -11.09 1.57 2.49
C GLY A 377 -11.76 1.18 1.17
N ALA A 378 -12.97 1.71 0.89
CA ALA A 378 -13.63 1.51 -0.39
C ALA A 378 -12.88 2.16 -1.55
N ALA A 379 -12.32 3.37 -1.34
CA ALA A 379 -11.45 4.01 -2.32
C ALA A 379 -10.18 3.18 -2.59
N GLY A 380 -9.55 2.62 -1.54
CA GLY A 380 -8.44 1.69 -1.67
C GLY A 380 -8.81 0.43 -2.45
N ALA A 381 -9.99 -0.12 -2.20
CA ALA A 381 -10.49 -1.29 -2.92
C ALA A 381 -10.74 -1.00 -4.41
N LEU A 382 -11.03 0.24 -4.78
CA LEU A 382 -11.28 0.63 -6.17
C LEU A 382 -10.06 0.40 -7.07
N MET A 383 -8.85 0.40 -6.55
CA MET A 383 -7.64 0.03 -7.31
C MET A 383 -7.64 -1.46 -7.74
N PHE A 384 -8.50 -2.30 -7.17
CA PHE A 384 -8.51 -3.75 -7.37
C PHE A 384 -9.86 -4.29 -7.84
N ASP A 385 -10.95 -3.60 -7.53
CA ASP A 385 -12.32 -4.04 -7.78
C ASP A 385 -13.25 -2.86 -8.03
N GLN A 386 -13.68 -2.69 -9.27
CA GLN A 386 -14.58 -1.60 -9.67
C GLN A 386 -15.93 -1.61 -8.93
N ARG A 387 -16.35 -2.75 -8.34
CA ARG A 387 -17.57 -2.82 -7.52
C ARG A 387 -17.50 -1.97 -6.25
N ALA A 388 -16.30 -1.57 -5.81
CA ALA A 388 -16.13 -0.58 -4.74
C ALA A 388 -16.76 0.77 -5.08
N MET A 389 -16.98 1.08 -6.36
CA MET A 389 -17.73 2.27 -6.79
C MET A 389 -19.17 2.29 -6.25
N GLU A 390 -19.80 1.13 -6.08
CA GLU A 390 -21.14 1.01 -5.50
C GLU A 390 -21.17 1.48 -4.04
N VAL A 391 -20.12 1.19 -3.28
CA VAL A 391 -19.96 1.66 -1.90
C VAL A 391 -19.83 3.19 -1.87
N LEU A 392 -18.99 3.75 -2.75
CA LEU A 392 -18.80 5.21 -2.82
C LEU A 392 -20.10 5.93 -3.21
N ARG A 393 -20.83 5.43 -4.23
CA ARG A 393 -22.13 5.99 -4.61
C ARG A 393 -23.15 5.90 -3.47
N TYR A 394 -23.18 4.77 -2.77
CA TYR A 394 -24.08 4.56 -1.65
C TYR A 394 -23.78 5.56 -0.51
N ALA A 395 -22.53 5.62 -0.07
CA ALA A 395 -22.09 6.54 0.98
C ALA A 395 -22.36 8.01 0.62
N ARG A 396 -22.15 8.40 -0.67
CA ARG A 396 -22.47 9.75 -1.19
C ARG A 396 -23.93 10.13 -1.00
N ASN A 397 -24.83 9.17 -1.16
CA ASN A 397 -26.28 9.40 -1.17
C ASN A 397 -26.95 9.19 0.20
N LEU A 398 -26.20 8.73 1.22
CA LEU A 398 -26.75 8.60 2.57
C LEU A 398 -27.09 9.97 3.16
N ASN A 399 -28.31 10.07 3.71
CA ASN A 399 -28.80 11.27 4.40
C ASN A 399 -28.85 11.09 5.92
N ALA A 400 -28.91 9.85 6.38
CA ALA A 400 -28.92 9.51 7.80
C ALA A 400 -28.25 8.14 8.01
N PRO A 401 -26.98 8.09 8.47
CA PRO A 401 -26.13 9.24 8.80
C PRO A 401 -25.67 10.03 7.57
N LEU A 402 -25.35 11.33 7.75
CA LEU A 402 -24.77 12.14 6.68
C LEU A 402 -23.28 11.80 6.54
N VAL A 403 -22.88 11.23 5.41
CA VAL A 403 -21.49 10.80 5.14
C VAL A 403 -20.77 11.76 4.19
N TRP A 404 -21.51 12.58 3.46
CA TRP A 404 -20.95 13.49 2.47
C TRP A 404 -21.16 14.97 2.81
N ASN A 405 -20.11 15.76 2.70
CA ASN A 405 -20.13 17.22 2.79
C ASN A 405 -19.64 17.81 1.49
N GLU A 406 -20.49 18.53 0.79
CA GLU A 406 -20.25 19.02 -0.57
C GLU A 406 -19.01 19.93 -0.67
N PRO A 407 -17.95 19.53 -1.41
CA PRO A 407 -16.72 20.31 -1.48
C PRO A 407 -16.87 21.66 -2.18
N SER A 408 -17.76 21.78 -3.16
CA SER A 408 -18.00 23.02 -3.92
C SER A 408 -18.53 24.17 -3.05
N VAL A 409 -19.09 23.88 -1.89
CA VAL A 409 -19.61 24.86 -0.92
C VAL A 409 -18.84 24.87 0.41
N GLY A 410 -17.64 24.28 0.43
CA GLY A 410 -16.75 24.38 1.57
C GLY A 410 -16.61 23.08 2.39
N GLY A 411 -17.27 21.99 2.02
CA GLY A 411 -17.10 20.67 2.63
C GLY A 411 -15.77 20.00 2.27
N PHE A 412 -15.52 18.87 2.88
CA PHE A 412 -14.32 18.05 2.66
C PHE A 412 -14.66 16.69 1.99
N GLY A 413 -15.82 16.57 1.33
CA GLY A 413 -16.23 15.33 0.68
C GLY A 413 -16.73 14.29 1.67
N TYR A 414 -16.20 13.09 1.59
CA TYR A 414 -16.56 12.01 2.49
C TYR A 414 -16.04 12.25 3.90
N ARG A 415 -16.85 11.87 4.89
CA ARG A 415 -16.39 11.67 6.26
C ARG A 415 -15.61 10.38 6.35
N ASP A 416 -14.75 10.25 7.34
CA ASP A 416 -13.87 9.10 7.54
C ASP A 416 -14.65 7.76 7.49
N ALA A 417 -15.71 7.62 8.29
CA ALA A 417 -16.46 6.38 8.41
C ALA A 417 -17.93 6.61 8.75
N TRP A 418 -18.74 5.55 8.55
CA TRP A 418 -20.16 5.56 8.94
C TRP A 418 -20.62 4.22 9.51
N ASN A 419 -21.70 4.27 10.30
CA ASN A 419 -22.40 3.13 10.86
C ASN A 419 -23.90 3.37 10.83
N GLU A 420 -24.68 2.47 10.26
CA GLU A 420 -26.13 2.58 10.15
C GLU A 420 -26.88 1.96 11.35
N GLY A 421 -26.15 1.32 12.27
CA GLY A 421 -26.70 0.83 13.54
C GLY A 421 -27.05 1.98 14.51
N ASP A 422 -27.92 1.67 15.51
CA ASP A 422 -28.25 2.54 16.65
C ASP A 422 -28.67 3.97 16.27
N GLY A 423 -29.41 4.12 15.16
CA GLY A 423 -29.93 5.41 14.70
C GLY A 423 -29.01 6.17 13.75
N GLY A 424 -27.92 5.57 13.36
CA GLY A 424 -26.97 6.09 12.38
C GLY A 424 -25.91 7.00 12.99
N TRP A 425 -24.65 6.75 12.63
CA TRP A 425 -23.48 7.52 13.03
C TRP A 425 -22.54 7.76 11.86
N SER A 426 -21.86 8.88 11.84
CA SER A 426 -20.72 9.12 10.95
C SER A 426 -19.67 9.95 11.66
N ALA A 427 -18.41 9.75 11.31
CA ALA A 427 -17.29 10.47 11.87
C ALA A 427 -17.46 11.98 11.72
N SER A 428 -17.13 12.74 12.76
CA SER A 428 -17.17 14.20 12.71
C SER A 428 -15.82 14.81 12.34
N GLN A 429 -14.76 14.02 12.36
CA GLN A 429 -13.40 14.39 12.04
C GLN A 429 -12.98 13.80 10.72
N HIS A 430 -12.00 14.43 10.08
CA HIS A 430 -11.23 13.94 8.96
C HIS A 430 -9.85 13.55 9.48
N LEU A 431 -9.38 12.38 9.12
CA LEU A 431 -8.04 11.87 9.42
C LEU A 431 -7.15 12.09 8.20
N SER A 432 -6.01 12.74 8.36
CA SER A 432 -5.14 13.09 7.23
C SER A 432 -4.59 11.86 6.50
N ILE A 433 -4.33 10.79 7.21
CA ILE A 433 -3.85 9.54 6.62
C ILE A 433 -4.95 8.87 5.77
N ASP A 434 -6.21 8.93 6.19
CA ASP A 434 -7.34 8.31 5.51
C ASP A 434 -7.80 9.15 4.30
N ASP A 435 -7.91 10.49 4.46
CA ASP A 435 -8.16 11.40 3.34
C ASP A 435 -7.08 11.30 2.27
N GLY A 436 -5.82 11.16 2.69
CA GLY A 436 -4.67 10.99 1.79
C GLY A 436 -4.73 9.67 1.03
N ALA A 437 -4.98 8.58 1.73
CA ALA A 437 -5.13 7.27 1.12
C ALA A 437 -6.31 7.23 0.12
N LEU A 438 -7.45 7.86 0.47
CA LEU A 438 -8.60 8.01 -0.42
C LEU A 438 -8.21 8.76 -1.70
N LEU A 439 -7.56 9.91 -1.57
CA LEU A 439 -7.18 10.74 -2.71
C LEU A 439 -6.24 10.01 -3.67
N VAL A 440 -5.18 9.39 -3.12
CA VAL A 440 -4.17 8.69 -3.91
C VAL A 440 -4.73 7.41 -4.55
N ALA A 441 -5.57 6.66 -3.83
CA ALA A 441 -6.18 5.45 -4.36
C ALA A 441 -7.13 5.76 -5.54
N ILE A 442 -7.95 6.79 -5.42
CA ILE A 442 -8.83 7.24 -6.51
C ILE A 442 -7.99 7.70 -7.71
N GLU A 443 -6.93 8.48 -7.49
CA GLU A 443 -6.04 8.92 -8.57
C GLU A 443 -5.45 7.75 -9.33
N ASN A 444 -4.92 6.77 -8.60
CA ASN A 444 -4.34 5.60 -9.24
C ASN A 444 -5.37 4.73 -9.95
N ALA A 445 -6.58 4.62 -9.41
CA ALA A 445 -7.67 3.91 -10.07
C ALA A 445 -8.11 4.58 -11.38
N ARG A 446 -8.04 5.91 -11.45
CA ARG A 446 -8.43 6.74 -12.63
C ARG A 446 -7.31 6.85 -13.66
N THR A 447 -6.09 7.12 -13.22
CA THR A 447 -5.01 7.57 -14.11
C THR A 447 -3.67 6.85 -13.91
N GLY A 448 -3.42 6.27 -12.73
CA GLY A 448 -2.11 5.73 -12.35
C GLY A 448 -1.03 6.82 -12.14
N ARG A 449 -1.43 8.08 -11.98
CA ARG A 449 -0.52 9.22 -11.98
C ARG A 449 0.48 9.20 -10.81
N VAL A 450 0.02 8.84 -9.61
CA VAL A 450 0.92 8.75 -8.45
C VAL A 450 1.96 7.65 -8.65
N TRP A 451 1.57 6.51 -9.21
CA TRP A 451 2.50 5.43 -9.57
C TRP A 451 3.57 5.92 -10.55
N SER A 452 3.18 6.65 -11.60
CA SER A 452 4.14 7.19 -12.56
C SER A 452 5.13 8.12 -11.87
N LEU A 453 4.64 9.14 -11.15
CA LEU A 453 5.49 10.10 -10.46
C LEU A 453 6.44 9.44 -9.45
N PHE A 454 5.95 8.48 -8.68
CA PHE A 454 6.77 7.77 -7.70
C PHE A 454 7.89 6.97 -8.38
N HIS A 455 7.55 6.17 -9.41
CA HIS A 455 8.53 5.33 -10.10
C HIS A 455 9.47 6.09 -11.03
N ASP A 456 9.14 7.31 -11.45
CA ASP A 456 10.02 8.13 -12.29
C ASP A 456 11.20 8.73 -11.49
N HIS A 457 11.13 8.74 -10.16
CA HIS A 457 12.17 9.30 -9.30
C HIS A 457 13.44 8.42 -9.30
N PRO A 458 14.66 9.02 -9.46
CA PRO A 458 15.91 8.25 -9.55
C PRO A 458 16.19 7.38 -8.32
N PHE A 459 15.82 7.80 -7.12
CA PHE A 459 15.99 7.02 -5.88
C PHE A 459 15.06 5.81 -5.83
N VAL A 460 13.89 5.88 -6.44
CA VAL A 460 12.97 4.74 -6.57
C VAL A 460 13.51 3.74 -7.58
N GLN A 461 14.05 4.22 -8.70
CA GLN A 461 14.74 3.36 -9.67
C GLN A 461 15.93 2.65 -9.01
N LEU A 462 16.71 3.36 -8.20
CA LEU A 462 17.82 2.76 -7.44
C LEU A 462 17.32 1.66 -6.49
N ALA A 463 16.21 1.86 -5.79
CA ALA A 463 15.62 0.84 -4.92
C ALA A 463 15.15 -0.38 -5.71
N MET A 464 14.49 -0.17 -6.85
CA MET A 464 14.11 -1.24 -7.78
C MET A 464 15.32 -2.07 -8.21
N ASP A 465 16.41 -1.41 -8.60
CA ASP A 465 17.66 -2.05 -9.01
C ASP A 465 18.33 -2.83 -7.88
N HIS A 466 18.40 -2.23 -6.67
CA HIS A 466 19.00 -2.87 -5.50
C HIS A 466 18.27 -4.15 -5.09
N ILE A 467 16.95 -4.13 -5.09
CA ILE A 467 16.13 -5.30 -4.77
C ILE A 467 16.12 -6.27 -5.96
N GLY A 468 16.21 -5.77 -7.18
CA GLY A 468 16.07 -6.52 -8.42
C GLY A 468 14.60 -6.73 -8.81
N LEU A 469 13.77 -5.73 -8.54
CA LEU A 469 12.39 -5.66 -9.00
C LEU A 469 12.35 -5.05 -10.41
N THR A 470 11.30 -5.40 -11.14
CA THR A 470 11.04 -4.85 -12.49
C THR A 470 9.64 -4.25 -12.54
N ARG A 471 9.46 -3.28 -13.42
CA ARG A 471 8.17 -2.67 -13.75
C ARG A 471 8.01 -2.67 -15.26
N SER A 472 6.95 -3.26 -15.73
CA SER A 472 6.60 -3.32 -17.15
C SER A 472 6.07 -1.96 -17.64
N SER A 473 6.13 -1.71 -18.93
CA SER A 473 5.48 -0.54 -19.55
C SER A 473 3.96 -0.70 -19.64
N CYS A 474 3.43 -1.92 -19.52
CA CYS A 474 2.00 -2.22 -19.50
C CYS A 474 1.56 -2.95 -18.22
N ALA A 475 0.25 -2.99 -17.97
CA ALA A 475 -0.29 -3.70 -16.82
C ALA A 475 -0.10 -5.21 -16.99
N TRP A 476 0.39 -5.88 -15.95
CA TRP A 476 0.55 -7.33 -15.92
C TRP A 476 -0.82 -8.03 -15.93
N GLY A 477 -0.94 -9.13 -16.64
CA GLY A 477 -2.19 -9.89 -16.73
C GLY A 477 -3.15 -9.43 -17.82
N GLY A 478 -3.00 -8.21 -18.34
CA GLY A 478 -3.80 -7.75 -19.50
C GLY A 478 -3.37 -8.37 -20.83
N CYS A 479 -2.12 -8.86 -20.90
CA CYS A 479 -1.57 -9.58 -22.04
C CYS A 479 -0.67 -10.71 -21.51
N PRO A 480 -1.22 -11.83 -21.14
CA PRO A 480 -0.43 -12.95 -20.64
C PRO A 480 0.56 -13.48 -21.70
N GLU A 481 0.29 -13.23 -22.97
CA GLU A 481 1.13 -13.59 -24.10
C GLU A 481 2.34 -12.66 -24.32
N ASP A 482 2.36 -11.47 -23.70
CA ASP A 482 3.51 -10.55 -23.64
C ASP A 482 4.46 -11.00 -22.52
N VAL A 483 5.24 -12.04 -22.82
CA VAL A 483 6.06 -12.76 -21.84
C VAL A 483 7.24 -11.92 -21.35
N ASP A 484 7.82 -11.09 -22.24
CA ASP A 484 8.94 -10.20 -21.92
C ASP A 484 8.50 -8.82 -21.40
N ARG A 485 7.18 -8.54 -21.40
CA ARG A 485 6.55 -7.34 -20.84
C ARG A 485 6.92 -6.03 -21.51
N ASN A 486 7.13 -6.07 -22.82
CA ASN A 486 7.45 -4.89 -23.60
C ASN A 486 6.22 -4.22 -24.24
N CYS A 487 5.00 -4.69 -23.98
CA CYS A 487 3.70 -4.27 -24.51
C CYS A 487 3.46 -4.65 -25.98
N VAL A 488 4.27 -5.51 -26.54
CA VAL A 488 4.11 -6.01 -27.90
C VAL A 488 4.31 -7.51 -27.89
N ILE A 489 3.27 -8.25 -28.26
CA ILE A 489 3.39 -9.69 -28.41
C ILE A 489 4.06 -9.97 -29.76
N GLU A 490 5.30 -10.43 -29.72
CA GLU A 490 6.15 -10.59 -30.88
C GLU A 490 7.04 -11.86 -30.82
N PHE A 491 8.04 -11.91 -31.68
CA PHE A 491 8.91 -13.08 -31.76
C PHE A 491 9.76 -13.32 -30.51
N SER A 492 10.08 -12.27 -29.74
CA SER A 492 10.80 -12.40 -28.47
C SER A 492 10.02 -13.22 -27.45
N ASP A 493 8.68 -13.08 -27.39
CA ASP A 493 7.81 -13.85 -26.50
C ASP A 493 7.77 -15.33 -26.86
N LEU A 494 7.73 -15.64 -28.15
CA LEU A 494 7.86 -17.04 -28.61
C LEU A 494 9.20 -17.65 -28.19
N LEU A 495 10.30 -16.88 -28.24
CA LEU A 495 11.60 -17.35 -27.78
C LEU A 495 11.63 -17.54 -26.26
N ALA A 496 10.96 -16.68 -25.49
CA ALA A 496 10.83 -16.81 -24.06
C ALA A 496 10.09 -18.11 -23.67
N VAL A 497 8.94 -18.40 -24.32
CA VAL A 497 8.22 -19.68 -24.14
C VAL A 497 9.13 -20.88 -24.49
N LEU A 498 9.87 -20.82 -25.59
CA LEU A 498 10.75 -21.91 -25.99
C LEU A 498 11.95 -22.10 -25.04
N SER A 499 12.45 -21.02 -24.43
CA SER A 499 13.57 -21.07 -23.50
C SER A 499 13.21 -21.67 -22.15
N ASP A 500 11.94 -21.58 -21.76
CA ASP A 500 11.43 -21.96 -20.44
C ASP A 500 10.61 -23.26 -20.47
N TRP A 501 10.73 -24.02 -21.54
CA TRP A 501 9.94 -25.22 -21.85
C TRP A 501 10.02 -26.31 -20.76
N GLY A 502 8.88 -26.76 -20.28
CA GLY A 502 8.76 -27.89 -19.33
C GLY A 502 7.88 -27.56 -18.13
N PHE A 503 7.92 -28.43 -17.11
CA PHE A 503 7.23 -28.15 -15.84
C PHE A 503 7.94 -27.02 -15.10
N ASN A 504 7.36 -25.82 -15.14
CA ASN A 504 7.92 -24.61 -14.55
C ASN A 504 6.82 -23.72 -13.94
N PRO A 505 6.30 -24.12 -12.76
CA PRO A 505 5.24 -23.37 -12.09
C PRO A 505 5.69 -21.95 -11.74
N GLY A 506 4.90 -20.97 -12.17
CA GLY A 506 5.18 -19.55 -11.94
C GLY A 506 6.09 -18.89 -12.97
N SER A 507 6.42 -19.61 -14.06
CA SER A 507 7.05 -19.01 -15.21
C SER A 507 6.12 -18.00 -15.88
N PRO A 508 6.61 -16.80 -16.28
CA PRO A 508 5.85 -15.90 -17.14
C PRO A 508 5.47 -16.53 -18.49
N ALA A 509 6.19 -17.56 -18.92
CA ALA A 509 5.94 -18.26 -20.17
C ALA A 509 4.87 -19.35 -20.06
N ASP A 510 4.40 -19.67 -18.85
CA ASP A 510 3.20 -20.49 -18.59
C ASP A 510 1.96 -19.58 -18.71
N VAL A 511 1.61 -19.30 -19.97
CA VAL A 511 0.60 -18.31 -20.34
C VAL A 511 -0.80 -18.75 -19.91
N ASN A 512 -1.08 -20.05 -19.90
CA ASN A 512 -2.36 -20.62 -19.51
C ASN A 512 -2.43 -21.02 -18.02
N GLN A 513 -1.34 -20.89 -17.27
CA GLN A 513 -1.20 -21.16 -15.84
C GLN A 513 -1.54 -22.60 -15.42
N ASP A 514 -1.23 -23.56 -16.28
CA ASP A 514 -1.43 -24.98 -15.95
C ASP A 514 -0.21 -25.63 -15.26
N ASN A 515 0.81 -24.83 -14.93
CA ASN A 515 2.10 -25.14 -14.33
C ASN A 515 3.10 -25.84 -15.26
N ALA A 516 2.86 -25.81 -16.55
CA ALA A 516 3.79 -26.33 -17.55
C ALA A 516 3.90 -25.34 -18.73
N VAL A 517 5.11 -25.04 -19.16
CA VAL A 517 5.35 -24.28 -20.37
C VAL A 517 5.44 -25.29 -21.52
N GLU A 518 4.42 -25.27 -22.41
CA GLU A 518 4.30 -26.27 -23.46
C GLU A 518 3.71 -25.69 -24.76
N PHE A 519 3.25 -26.59 -25.65
CA PHE A 519 2.78 -26.17 -26.97
C PHE A 519 1.52 -25.31 -26.94
N SER A 520 0.70 -25.44 -25.92
CA SER A 520 -0.48 -24.59 -25.68
C SER A 520 -0.10 -23.13 -25.45
N ASP A 521 0.97 -22.87 -24.69
CA ASP A 521 1.46 -21.51 -24.42
C ASP A 521 2.08 -20.88 -25.67
N LEU A 522 2.87 -21.68 -26.40
CA LEU A 522 3.40 -21.23 -27.68
C LEU A 522 2.29 -20.85 -28.69
N LEU A 523 1.21 -21.61 -28.72
CA LEU A 523 0.05 -21.30 -29.59
C LEU A 523 -0.70 -20.05 -29.11
N ALA A 524 -0.83 -19.85 -27.79
CA ALA A 524 -1.43 -18.66 -27.23
C ALA A 524 -0.67 -17.41 -27.70
N VAL A 525 0.64 -17.36 -27.47
CA VAL A 525 1.50 -16.26 -27.93
C VAL A 525 1.42 -16.07 -29.44
N LEU A 526 1.51 -17.14 -30.22
CA LEU A 526 1.45 -17.06 -31.68
C LEU A 526 0.12 -16.49 -32.19
N SER A 527 -0.98 -16.80 -31.51
CA SER A 527 -2.33 -16.33 -31.90
C SER A 527 -2.60 -14.88 -31.53
N ALA A 528 -1.83 -14.32 -30.60
CA ALA A 528 -2.01 -12.99 -30.05
C ALA A 528 -1.01 -11.94 -30.60
N ILE A 529 -0.13 -12.32 -31.55
CA ILE A 529 0.91 -11.41 -32.09
C ILE A 529 0.34 -10.05 -32.47
N GLY A 530 0.87 -8.98 -31.90
CA GLY A 530 0.46 -7.59 -32.11
C GLY A 530 0.69 -6.72 -30.87
N PRO A 531 0.26 -5.46 -30.91
CA PRO A 531 0.28 -4.62 -29.72
C PRO A 531 -0.58 -5.23 -28.61
N CYS A 532 -0.05 -5.22 -27.38
CA CYS A 532 -0.84 -5.57 -26.22
C CYS A 532 -1.99 -4.56 -26.06
N GLN A 533 -3.23 -5.01 -26.11
CA GLN A 533 -4.41 -4.12 -26.05
C GLN A 533 -4.78 -3.72 -24.60
N ALA A 534 -3.97 -4.04 -23.61
CA ALA A 534 -4.17 -3.59 -22.25
C ALA A 534 -3.91 -2.08 -22.15
N GLY A 535 -4.99 -1.32 -22.09
CA GLY A 535 -5.13 0.11 -21.87
C GLY A 535 -3.90 0.99 -22.10
N GLU A 536 -3.81 1.65 -23.24
CA GLU A 536 -2.90 2.78 -23.38
C GLU A 536 -3.24 3.83 -22.32
N LEU A 537 -2.26 4.22 -21.51
CA LEU A 537 -2.40 5.42 -20.69
C LEU A 537 -2.60 6.63 -21.63
N PRO A 538 -3.54 7.53 -21.36
CA PRO A 538 -3.57 8.81 -22.08
C PRO A 538 -2.23 9.54 -21.83
N GLU A 539 -1.61 10.03 -22.94
CA GLU A 539 -0.40 10.84 -22.94
C GLU A 539 -0.55 12.11 -22.09
#